data_80f0c32a3201c970c710dc53434a1c65
#
_entry.id   80f0c32a3201c970c710dc53434a1c65
#
_cell.length_a   1.000
_cell.length_b   1.000
_cell.length_c   1.000
_cell.angle_alpha   90.00
_cell.angle_beta   90.00
_cell.angle_gamma   90.00
#
_symmetry.space_group_name_H-M   'P 1'
#
loop_
_entity.id
_entity.type
_entity.pdbx_description
1 polymer ?
#
loop_
_entity_poly.entity_id
_entity_poly.type
_entity_poly.pdbx_seq_one_letter_code
_entity_poly.pdbx_strand_id
1 'polypeptide(L)'
;MTKFTRIAALMLVALAATAALAQSDAQKSFTQLKSLTGSWEGKAHDGKPLLVSYRETAGGSALMSEIQGDHGMMSMFNLDGPNKLLMTHYCTAGNQPRMQASVSPDGKTITFDYVDATNLAAPDAGHMQRMILTVLDDNHHTEDWTFVDHGKEMKEFFDLRRKL
;
A
#
# COMPACT_ATOMS: atom_id res chain seq x y z
N MET A 1 -19.04 34.96 -69.54
CA MET A 1 -19.32 35.35 -68.14
C MET A 1 -19.29 34.09 -67.26
N THR A 2 -18.18 33.79 -66.71
CA THR A 2 -17.92 32.56 -65.89
C THR A 2 -18.04 32.87 -64.45
N LYS A 3 -19.03 32.25 -63.75
CA LYS A 3 -19.24 32.36 -62.34
C LYS A 3 -18.30 31.38 -61.57
N PHE A 4 -17.33 31.90 -60.88
CA PHE A 4 -16.51 31.13 -59.95
C PHE A 4 -17.29 30.87 -58.64
N THR A 5 -17.70 29.63 -58.43
CA THR A 5 -18.28 29.16 -57.16
C THR A 5 -17.11 28.82 -56.21
N ARG A 6 -16.95 29.61 -55.14
CA ARG A 6 -15.98 29.34 -54.07
C ARG A 6 -16.59 28.31 -53.13
N ILE A 7 -16.08 27.10 -53.12
CA ILE A 7 -16.37 26.08 -52.12
C ILE A 7 -15.46 26.35 -50.90
N ALA A 8 -16.05 26.84 -49.80
CA ALA A 8 -15.35 26.93 -48.51
C ALA A 8 -15.41 25.58 -47.83
N ALA A 9 -14.28 24.88 -47.75
CA ALA A 9 -14.14 23.67 -46.96
C ALA A 9 -13.98 24.05 -45.48
N LEU A 10 -15.02 23.82 -44.66
CA LEU A 10 -14.91 23.87 -43.20
C LEU A 10 -14.17 22.61 -42.72
N MET A 11 -12.92 22.78 -42.32
CA MET A 11 -12.22 21.76 -41.51
C MET A 11 -12.76 21.80 -40.07
N LEU A 12 -13.56 20.82 -39.72
CA LEU A 12 -13.95 20.56 -38.33
C LEU A 12 -12.78 19.87 -37.65
N VAL A 13 -11.97 20.61 -36.89
CA VAL A 13 -10.97 20.01 -36.00
C VAL A 13 -11.71 19.55 -34.75
N ALA A 14 -12.01 18.26 -34.69
CA ALA A 14 -12.48 17.62 -33.47
C ALA A 14 -11.32 17.53 -32.45
N LEU A 15 -11.27 18.45 -31.48
CA LEU A 15 -10.42 18.32 -30.29
C LEU A 15 -11.00 17.20 -29.47
N ALA A 16 -10.44 15.99 -29.57
CA ALA A 16 -10.69 14.92 -28.63
C ALA A 16 -9.97 15.29 -27.32
N ALA A 17 -10.69 15.95 -26.41
CA ALA A 17 -10.22 16.13 -25.03
C ALA A 17 -10.21 14.75 -24.36
N THR A 18 -9.04 14.10 -24.28
CA THR A 18 -8.82 12.95 -23.42
C THR A 18 -8.88 13.44 -21.99
N ALA A 19 -10.04 13.29 -21.34
CA ALA A 19 -10.15 13.49 -19.90
C ALA A 19 -9.22 12.46 -19.24
N ALA A 20 -8.05 12.89 -18.81
CA ALA A 20 -7.21 12.08 -17.95
C ALA A 20 -7.98 11.87 -16.64
N LEU A 21 -8.50 10.66 -16.44
CA LEU A 21 -9.14 10.30 -15.18
C LEU A 21 -8.09 10.45 -14.07
N ALA A 22 -8.32 11.36 -13.14
CA ALA A 22 -7.44 11.54 -12.00
C ALA A 22 -7.38 10.23 -11.19
N GLN A 23 -6.16 9.78 -10.85
CA GLN A 23 -5.98 8.63 -9.99
C GLN A 23 -6.63 8.88 -8.62
N SER A 24 -7.33 7.86 -8.11
CA SER A 24 -7.85 7.88 -6.75
C SER A 24 -6.71 7.88 -5.72
N ASP A 25 -7.02 8.23 -4.47
CA ASP A 25 -6.02 8.18 -3.40
C ASP A 25 -5.54 6.74 -3.13
N ALA A 26 -6.39 5.72 -3.29
CA ALA A 26 -6.00 4.32 -3.22
C ALA A 26 -4.97 3.95 -4.32
N GLN A 27 -5.18 4.41 -5.56
CA GLN A 27 -4.24 4.17 -6.66
C GLN A 27 -2.90 4.89 -6.46
N LYS A 28 -2.93 6.15 -6.00
CA LYS A 28 -1.72 6.91 -5.67
C LYS A 28 -0.93 6.22 -4.54
N SER A 29 -1.61 5.80 -3.48
CA SER A 29 -0.99 5.11 -2.35
C SER A 29 -0.41 3.76 -2.75
N PHE A 30 -1.09 3.00 -3.62
CA PHE A 30 -0.53 1.76 -4.14
C PHE A 30 0.72 2.01 -4.99
N THR A 31 0.74 3.09 -5.80
CA THR A 31 1.94 3.51 -6.53
C THR A 31 3.08 3.89 -5.56
N GLN A 32 2.77 4.62 -4.49
CA GLN A 32 3.73 4.97 -3.45
C GLN A 32 4.28 3.74 -2.72
N LEU A 33 3.44 2.77 -2.36
CA LEU A 33 3.91 1.51 -1.78
C LEU A 33 4.85 0.77 -2.73
N LYS A 34 4.58 0.76 -4.04
CA LYS A 34 5.46 0.13 -5.03
C LYS A 34 6.82 0.82 -5.14
N SER A 35 6.94 2.12 -4.83
CA SER A 35 8.23 2.80 -4.77
C SER A 35 9.14 2.27 -3.66
N LEU A 36 8.58 1.57 -2.66
CA LEU A 36 9.34 0.90 -1.60
C LEU A 36 10.02 -0.40 -2.06
N THR A 37 9.78 -0.87 -3.29
CA THR A 37 10.43 -2.08 -3.83
C THR A 37 11.94 -2.05 -3.58
N GLY A 38 12.46 -3.15 -3.00
CA GLY A 38 13.84 -3.28 -2.56
C GLY A 38 13.97 -3.80 -1.14
N SER A 39 15.17 -3.68 -0.58
CA SER A 39 15.49 -4.13 0.78
C SER A 39 15.66 -2.95 1.71
N TRP A 40 15.23 -3.14 2.94
CA TRP A 40 15.21 -2.13 3.99
C TRP A 40 15.77 -2.71 5.27
N GLU A 41 16.53 -1.91 6.00
CA GLU A 41 17.12 -2.31 7.26
C GLU A 41 16.80 -1.31 8.37
N GLY A 42 16.65 -1.83 9.58
CA GLY A 42 16.34 -1.06 10.77
C GLY A 42 16.60 -1.87 12.02
N LYS A 43 15.91 -1.51 13.09
CA LYS A 43 15.96 -2.23 14.36
C LYS A 43 14.54 -2.47 14.85
N ALA A 44 14.30 -3.67 15.36
CA ALA A 44 13.12 -4.00 16.12
C ALA A 44 13.14 -3.29 17.49
N HIS A 45 11.99 -3.29 18.19
CA HIS A 45 11.87 -2.68 19.52
C HIS A 45 12.91 -3.20 20.54
N ASP A 46 13.30 -4.48 20.44
CA ASP A 46 14.33 -5.10 21.31
C ASP A 46 15.78 -4.76 20.87
N GLY A 47 15.95 -3.89 19.88
CA GLY A 47 17.24 -3.45 19.36
C GLY A 47 17.92 -4.40 18.37
N LYS A 48 17.30 -5.55 18.07
CA LYS A 48 17.84 -6.51 17.09
C LYS A 48 17.75 -5.96 15.67
N PRO A 49 18.70 -6.34 14.79
CA PRO A 49 18.60 -6.00 13.38
C PRO A 49 17.29 -6.51 12.77
N LEU A 50 16.63 -5.65 12.00
CA LEU A 50 15.42 -5.95 11.27
C LEU A 50 15.68 -5.77 9.79
N LEU A 51 15.27 -6.73 8.98
CA LEU A 51 15.28 -6.64 7.53
C LEU A 51 13.85 -6.78 7.02
N VAL A 52 13.45 -5.84 6.17
CA VAL A 52 12.16 -5.86 5.45
C VAL A 52 12.45 -5.77 3.96
N SER A 53 11.74 -6.56 3.16
CA SER A 53 11.83 -6.46 1.71
C SER A 53 10.47 -6.22 1.10
N TYR A 54 10.43 -5.40 0.03
CA TYR A 54 9.24 -5.17 -0.77
C TYR A 54 9.49 -5.63 -2.20
N ARG A 55 8.53 -6.35 -2.77
CA ARG A 55 8.64 -6.89 -4.12
C ARG A 55 7.30 -6.85 -4.85
N GLU A 56 7.28 -6.22 -6.03
CA GLU A 56 6.14 -6.33 -6.93
C GLU A 56 5.96 -7.77 -7.42
N THR A 57 4.73 -8.23 -7.49
CA THR A 57 4.37 -9.57 -7.96
C THR A 57 3.06 -9.54 -8.75
N ALA A 58 2.65 -10.68 -9.30
CA ALA A 58 1.43 -10.81 -10.09
C ALA A 58 1.35 -9.76 -11.24
N GLY A 59 2.45 -9.55 -11.97
CA GLY A 59 2.49 -8.58 -13.06
C GLY A 59 2.31 -7.12 -12.61
N GLY A 60 2.69 -6.78 -11.37
CA GLY A 60 2.55 -5.43 -10.80
C GLY A 60 1.18 -5.14 -10.18
N SER A 61 0.25 -6.11 -10.17
CA SER A 61 -1.07 -5.96 -9.54
C SER A 61 -1.07 -6.19 -8.03
N ALA A 62 0.03 -6.73 -7.49
CA ALA A 62 0.24 -6.89 -6.06
C ALA A 62 1.67 -6.52 -5.65
N LEU A 63 1.82 -6.07 -4.41
CA LEU A 63 3.10 -5.85 -3.75
C LEU A 63 3.18 -6.77 -2.54
N MET A 64 4.29 -7.46 -2.37
CA MET A 64 4.59 -8.27 -1.21
C MET A 64 5.59 -7.53 -0.33
N SER A 65 5.34 -7.45 0.97
CA SER A 65 6.30 -7.10 2.01
C SER A 65 6.62 -8.35 2.82
N GLU A 66 7.89 -8.55 3.13
CA GLU A 66 8.38 -9.66 3.96
C GLU A 66 9.27 -9.12 5.07
N ILE A 67 8.88 -9.39 6.32
CA ILE A 67 9.70 -9.15 7.51
C ILE A 67 10.53 -10.39 7.72
N GLN A 68 11.86 -10.28 7.57
CA GLN A 68 12.78 -11.41 7.67
C GLN A 68 13.14 -11.70 9.13
N GLY A 69 13.38 -12.97 9.45
CA GLY A 69 13.79 -13.44 10.79
C GLY A 69 13.28 -14.84 11.10
N ASP A 70 13.52 -15.30 12.33
CA ASP A 70 13.13 -16.65 12.79
C ASP A 70 11.62 -16.91 12.71
N HIS A 71 10.82 -15.84 12.70
CA HIS A 71 9.37 -15.85 12.56
C HIS A 71 8.95 -14.91 11.44
N GLY A 72 9.45 -15.17 10.22
CA GLY A 72 9.15 -14.35 9.06
C GLY A 72 7.64 -14.15 8.88
N MET A 73 7.22 -12.89 8.72
CA MET A 73 5.83 -12.52 8.42
C MET A 73 5.77 -11.86 7.05
N MET A 74 4.63 -11.97 6.41
CA MET A 74 4.43 -11.44 5.06
C MET A 74 3.13 -10.64 4.99
N SER A 75 3.14 -9.58 4.20
CA SER A 75 1.93 -8.83 3.85
C SER A 75 1.78 -8.73 2.33
N MET A 76 0.54 -8.86 1.87
CA MET A 76 0.18 -8.67 0.46
C MET A 76 -0.69 -7.44 0.33
N PHE A 77 -0.30 -6.50 -0.54
CA PHE A 77 -1.05 -5.29 -0.85
C PHE A 77 -1.60 -5.37 -2.27
N ASN A 78 -2.85 -5.01 -2.46
CA ASN A 78 -3.50 -4.95 -3.78
C ASN A 78 -4.67 -3.97 -3.77
N LEU A 79 -5.07 -3.53 -4.97
CA LEU A 79 -6.30 -2.76 -5.14
C LEU A 79 -7.52 -3.70 -5.23
N ASP A 80 -8.63 -3.31 -4.59
CA ASP A 80 -9.96 -3.85 -4.80
C ASP A 80 -10.81 -2.77 -5.50
N GLY A 81 -10.79 -2.80 -6.82
CA GLY A 81 -11.30 -1.71 -7.64
C GLY A 81 -10.46 -0.43 -7.53
N PRO A 82 -10.93 0.70 -8.07
CA PRO A 82 -10.13 1.92 -8.14
C PRO A 82 -9.97 2.66 -6.81
N ASN A 83 -10.84 2.42 -5.83
CA ASN A 83 -10.97 3.26 -4.64
C ASN A 83 -10.62 2.56 -3.33
N LYS A 84 -10.22 1.30 -3.36
CA LYS A 84 -9.83 0.57 -2.15
C LYS A 84 -8.44 -0.02 -2.32
N LEU A 85 -7.59 0.22 -1.34
CA LEU A 85 -6.30 -0.43 -1.18
C LEU A 85 -6.41 -1.36 0.03
N LEU A 86 -6.11 -2.62 -0.18
CA LEU A 86 -6.19 -3.67 0.84
C LEU A 86 -4.81 -4.21 1.17
N MET A 87 -4.67 -4.69 2.40
CA MET A 87 -3.54 -5.47 2.87
C MET A 87 -4.05 -6.77 3.51
N THR A 88 -3.44 -7.90 3.18
CA THR A 88 -3.58 -9.15 3.94
C THR A 88 -2.27 -9.46 4.61
N HIS A 89 -2.26 -9.51 5.94
CA HIS A 89 -1.08 -9.84 6.72
C HIS A 89 -1.09 -11.31 7.12
N TYR A 90 -0.01 -12.04 6.85
CA TYR A 90 0.18 -13.45 7.24
C TYR A 90 0.97 -13.49 8.54
N CYS A 91 0.24 -13.59 9.65
CA CYS A 91 0.75 -13.43 10.99
C CYS A 91 1.32 -14.75 11.55
N THR A 92 2.35 -14.65 12.40
CA THR A 92 2.87 -15.80 13.18
C THR A 92 1.86 -16.34 14.20
N ALA A 93 0.80 -15.57 14.52
CA ALA A 93 -0.35 -16.06 15.29
C ALA A 93 -1.20 -17.10 14.51
N GLY A 94 -0.85 -17.38 13.23
CA GLY A 94 -1.50 -18.38 12.39
C GLY A 94 -2.77 -17.88 11.69
N ASN A 95 -3.16 -16.65 11.87
CA ASN A 95 -4.30 -16.02 11.19
C ASN A 95 -3.85 -15.04 10.09
N GLN A 96 -4.80 -14.60 9.25
CA GLN A 96 -4.54 -13.68 8.16
C GLN A 96 -5.51 -12.50 8.25
N PRO A 97 -5.16 -11.45 9.06
CA PRO A 97 -5.91 -10.22 9.11
C PRO A 97 -5.95 -9.52 7.75
N ARG A 98 -7.14 -9.09 7.34
CA ARG A 98 -7.34 -8.20 6.19
C ARG A 98 -7.61 -6.80 6.69
N MET A 99 -6.96 -5.84 6.08
CA MET A 99 -7.01 -4.43 6.46
C MET A 99 -7.30 -3.56 5.25
N GLN A 100 -7.96 -2.44 5.48
CA GLN A 100 -8.25 -1.46 4.44
C GLN A 100 -7.51 -0.15 4.72
N ALA A 101 -6.93 0.42 3.68
CA ALA A 101 -6.18 1.66 3.76
C ALA A 101 -7.07 2.90 3.87
N SER A 102 -6.62 3.85 4.67
CA SER A 102 -6.93 5.28 4.60
C SER A 102 -5.63 6.07 4.44
N VAL A 103 -5.71 7.29 3.89
CA VAL A 103 -4.52 8.07 3.51
C VAL A 103 -4.62 9.45 4.09
N SER A 104 -3.51 9.97 4.62
CA SER A 104 -3.42 11.34 5.09
C SER A 104 -3.58 12.35 3.95
N PRO A 105 -4.03 13.59 4.21
CA PRO A 105 -4.25 14.61 3.17
C PRO A 105 -2.98 14.96 2.36
N ASP A 106 -1.79 14.82 2.95
CA ASP A 106 -0.50 15.04 2.29
C ASP A 106 0.00 13.82 1.52
N GLY A 107 -0.73 12.69 1.59
CA GLY A 107 -0.42 11.43 0.92
C GLY A 107 0.76 10.66 1.53
N LYS A 108 1.42 11.16 2.58
CA LYS A 108 2.64 10.54 3.11
C LYS A 108 2.39 9.38 4.06
N THR A 109 1.24 9.36 4.73
CA THR A 109 0.89 8.34 5.70
C THR A 109 -0.27 7.50 5.20
N ILE A 110 -0.08 6.20 5.18
CA ILE A 110 -1.09 5.20 4.82
C ILE A 110 -1.38 4.39 6.08
N THR A 111 -2.63 4.46 6.55
CA THR A 111 -3.09 3.69 7.70
C THR A 111 -3.93 2.52 7.23
N PHE A 112 -3.57 1.32 7.60
CA PHE A 112 -4.32 0.10 7.36
C PHE A 112 -5.03 -0.31 8.64
N ASP A 113 -6.35 -0.25 8.64
CA ASP A 113 -7.20 -0.65 9.76
C ASP A 113 -7.82 -2.02 9.50
N TYR A 114 -7.96 -2.81 10.55
CA TYR A 114 -8.56 -4.14 10.54
C TYR A 114 -9.98 -4.13 9.99
N VAL A 115 -10.29 -5.09 9.13
CA VAL A 115 -11.62 -5.35 8.58
C VAL A 115 -12.14 -6.70 9.10
N ASP A 116 -11.37 -7.75 8.85
CA ASP A 116 -11.64 -9.12 9.29
C ASP A 116 -10.37 -9.97 9.24
N ALA A 117 -10.48 -11.24 9.62
CA ALA A 117 -9.38 -12.18 9.48
C ALA A 117 -9.88 -13.58 9.08
N THR A 118 -9.07 -14.30 8.31
CA THR A 118 -9.22 -15.74 8.16
C THR A 118 -8.46 -16.47 9.25
N ASN A 119 -8.91 -17.68 9.59
CA ASN A 119 -8.31 -18.56 10.60
C ASN A 119 -8.14 -17.90 11.99
N LEU A 120 -9.06 -17.02 12.37
CA LEU A 120 -9.11 -16.42 13.71
C LEU A 120 -9.81 -17.40 14.66
N ALA A 121 -9.13 -17.83 15.73
CA ALA A 121 -9.64 -18.89 16.63
C ALA A 121 -10.87 -18.45 17.44
N ALA A 122 -10.95 -17.15 17.78
CA ALA A 122 -12.07 -16.52 18.48
C ALA A 122 -12.12 -15.03 18.13
N PRO A 123 -13.25 -14.33 18.28
CA PRO A 123 -13.36 -12.91 17.92
C PRO A 123 -12.36 -11.98 18.61
N ASP A 124 -11.89 -12.35 19.80
CA ASP A 124 -10.93 -11.61 20.62
C ASP A 124 -9.52 -12.23 20.61
N ALA A 125 -9.31 -13.29 19.83
CA ALA A 125 -7.99 -13.92 19.67
C ALA A 125 -6.97 -12.95 19.06
N GLY A 126 -5.70 -13.16 19.43
CA GLY A 126 -4.58 -12.31 19.00
C GLY A 126 -4.50 -12.13 17.48
N HIS A 127 -4.49 -10.88 17.02
CA HIS A 127 -4.36 -10.54 15.61
C HIS A 127 -3.79 -9.14 15.41
N MET A 128 -3.26 -8.89 14.21
CA MET A 128 -2.82 -7.56 13.83
C MET A 128 -4.04 -6.66 13.58
N GLN A 129 -4.12 -5.57 14.33
CA GLN A 129 -5.25 -4.64 14.35
C GLN A 129 -5.02 -3.44 13.44
N ARG A 130 -3.78 -2.96 13.33
CA ARG A 130 -3.44 -1.75 12.56
C ARG A 130 -1.98 -1.79 12.09
N MET A 131 -1.74 -1.18 10.94
CA MET A 131 -0.42 -0.80 10.49
C MET A 131 -0.46 0.64 9.95
N ILE A 132 0.48 1.49 10.38
CA ILE A 132 0.66 2.85 9.86
C ILE A 132 2.02 2.89 9.18
N LEU A 133 2.02 3.15 7.88
CA LEU A 133 3.23 3.33 7.09
C LEU A 133 3.38 4.82 6.75
N THR A 134 4.53 5.42 7.10
CA THR A 134 4.83 6.82 6.77
C THR A 134 6.08 6.89 5.93
N VAL A 135 5.96 7.39 4.70
CA VAL A 135 7.09 7.64 3.80
C VAL A 135 7.66 9.01 4.11
N LEU A 136 8.89 9.05 4.60
CA LEU A 136 9.60 10.28 4.95
C LEU A 136 10.35 10.83 3.73
N ASP A 137 11.05 9.96 3.01
CA ASP A 137 11.74 10.23 1.74
C ASP A 137 11.97 8.91 0.95
N ASP A 138 12.65 8.97 -0.19
CA ASP A 138 12.90 7.82 -1.07
C ASP A 138 13.72 6.68 -0.41
N ASN A 139 14.42 6.99 0.69
CA ASN A 139 15.31 6.07 1.40
C ASN A 139 14.96 5.88 2.86
N HIS A 140 13.81 6.41 3.30
CA HIS A 140 13.41 6.36 4.70
C HIS A 140 11.90 6.28 4.85
N HIS A 141 11.41 5.25 5.51
CA HIS A 141 10.02 5.14 5.95
C HIS A 141 9.94 4.50 7.33
N THR A 142 8.78 4.64 7.97
CA THR A 142 8.48 4.01 9.26
C THR A 142 7.25 3.15 9.15
N GLU A 143 7.19 2.10 9.97
CA GLU A 143 6.02 1.25 10.14
C GLU A 143 5.68 1.16 11.63
N ASP A 144 4.44 1.50 11.99
CA ASP A 144 3.92 1.37 13.35
C ASP A 144 2.84 0.30 13.35
N TRP A 145 3.11 -0.82 14.00
CA TRP A 145 2.24 -1.99 14.03
C TRP A 145 1.54 -2.09 15.37
N THR A 146 0.24 -2.36 15.37
CA THR A 146 -0.56 -2.62 16.56
C THR A 146 -1.15 -4.02 16.47
N PHE A 147 -0.76 -4.88 17.39
CA PHE A 147 -1.34 -6.20 17.62
C PHE A 147 -2.27 -6.13 18.84
N VAL A 148 -3.43 -6.78 18.76
CA VAL A 148 -4.40 -6.86 19.87
C VAL A 148 -4.63 -8.32 20.22
N ASP A 149 -4.59 -8.66 21.52
CA ASP A 149 -4.89 -9.98 22.03
C ASP A 149 -5.75 -9.84 23.29
N HIS A 150 -6.97 -10.38 23.27
CA HIS A 150 -7.95 -10.27 24.37
C HIS A 150 -8.10 -8.82 24.88
N GLY A 151 -8.17 -7.87 23.97
CA GLY A 151 -8.30 -6.44 24.27
C GLY A 151 -7.03 -5.73 24.73
N LYS A 152 -5.90 -6.43 24.82
CA LYS A 152 -4.60 -5.85 25.17
C LYS A 152 -3.82 -5.49 23.90
N GLU A 153 -3.44 -4.23 23.75
CA GLU A 153 -2.59 -3.75 22.66
C GLU A 153 -1.10 -4.00 22.94
N MET A 154 -0.40 -4.43 21.89
CA MET A 154 1.06 -4.47 21.82
C MET A 154 1.48 -3.72 20.55
N LYS A 155 2.54 -2.91 20.66
CA LYS A 155 3.02 -2.06 19.56
C LYS A 155 4.44 -2.40 19.20
N GLU A 156 4.71 -2.41 17.89
CA GLU A 156 6.04 -2.51 17.31
C GLU A 156 6.26 -1.36 16.36
N PHE A 157 7.43 -0.73 16.45
CA PHE A 157 7.81 0.40 15.62
C PHE A 157 9.09 0.09 14.87
N PHE A 158 9.06 0.26 13.56
CA PHE A 158 10.20 0.05 12.66
C PHE A 158 10.59 1.40 12.03
N ASP A 159 11.83 1.82 12.24
CA ASP A 159 12.49 2.90 11.51
C ASP A 159 13.38 2.26 10.46
N LEU A 160 13.00 2.38 9.17
CA LEU A 160 13.57 1.60 8.08
C LEU A 160 14.29 2.48 7.07
N ARG A 161 15.54 2.15 6.81
CA ARG A 161 16.40 2.78 5.81
C ARG A 161 16.63 1.84 4.64
N ARG A 162 16.63 2.39 3.42
CA ARG A 162 16.88 1.61 2.21
C ARG A 162 18.28 1.02 2.25
N LYS A 163 18.37 -0.27 2.03
CA LYS A 163 19.64 -0.95 1.90
C LYS A 163 20.14 -0.80 0.46
N LEU A 164 21.30 -0.16 0.30
CA LEU A 164 21.98 0.08 -0.98
C LEU A 164 22.77 -1.13 -1.44
#